data_6cbcb689747ad6aeef89e1da5eedf77d
#
_entry.id   6cbcb689747ad6aeef89e1da5eedf77d
#
_cell.length_a   1.000
_cell.length_b   1.000
_cell.length_c   1.000
_cell.angle_alpha   90.00
_cell.angle_beta   90.00
_cell.angle_gamma   90.00
#
_symmetry.space_group_name_H-M   'P 1'
#
loop_
_entity.id
_entity.type
_entity.pdbx_description
1 polymer ?
#
loop_
_entity_poly.entity_id
_entity_poly.type
_entity_poly.pdbx_seq_one_letter_code
_entity_poly.pdbx_strand_id
1 'polypeptide(L)'
;GFTVENSSFVSNTKIIINGGNVTNAIVGGGYFYSTVDTSNVEINGGNIFSMQGGAIATGKISGKNYSVGTKDDAINSKCRVNSANTIVNDGTIQSLLFGGGQGYSYTGTANLTINGGDMSKAYVTAGGSNGYTGNCTVKINGGSIYLYQSVNRGTVENANVKLNSGSIEKFYVGGETEDSTVTGVIDAVNTNLVGGNIGSLNAGTSNSSVISIDNDNFKVISTNEVKITNDTIEDSKIKIDYDFDISDDNLVLFINKSKKLDLNIKTIPENYEGVFDDVVSYNCLNSNIARVNDDGVVTGISKGNTVIEVKVGNKMKTVNVNVKDFELLIIAGIAMLILYVVILFLIFGVYVPIW
;
A
#
# COMPACT_ATOMS: atom_id res chain seq x y z
N GLY A 1 -36.53 -29.59 17.39
CA GLY A 1 -36.36 -28.23 16.89
C GLY A 1 -36.78 -27.22 17.94
N PHE A 2 -35.89 -26.36 18.39
CA PHE A 2 -36.29 -25.23 19.22
C PHE A 2 -36.79 -24.13 18.28
N THR A 3 -38.06 -23.84 18.28
CA THR A 3 -38.62 -22.59 17.78
C THR A 3 -38.55 -21.55 18.88
N VAL A 4 -37.57 -20.68 18.81
CA VAL A 4 -37.54 -19.51 19.69
C VAL A 4 -38.41 -18.44 19.03
N GLU A 5 -39.64 -18.28 19.51
CA GLU A 5 -40.59 -17.29 18.98
C GLU A 5 -40.29 -15.85 19.42
N ASN A 6 -39.49 -15.66 20.47
CA ASN A 6 -39.18 -14.34 21.04
C ASN A 6 -37.73 -13.95 20.79
N SER A 7 -37.51 -12.88 20.04
CA SER A 7 -36.22 -12.20 19.93
C SER A 7 -36.04 -11.23 21.12
N SER A 8 -34.89 -11.29 21.78
CA SER A 8 -34.54 -10.27 22.76
C SER A 8 -34.09 -8.99 22.08
N PHE A 9 -34.46 -7.84 22.65
CA PHE A 9 -34.02 -6.54 22.19
C PHE A 9 -33.23 -5.82 23.28
N VAL A 10 -32.08 -5.27 22.90
CA VAL A 10 -31.23 -4.45 23.75
C VAL A 10 -30.90 -3.16 23.02
N SER A 11 -31.23 -2.01 23.60
CA SER A 11 -30.97 -0.73 22.94
C SER A 11 -29.48 -0.40 22.88
N ASN A 12 -28.72 -0.73 23.93
CA ASN A 12 -27.29 -0.40 23.97
C ASN A 12 -26.50 -1.43 24.78
N THR A 13 -25.39 -1.89 24.22
CA THR A 13 -24.38 -2.66 24.94
C THR A 13 -23.09 -1.84 25.05
N LYS A 14 -22.41 -1.95 26.19
CA LYS A 14 -21.10 -1.31 26.38
C LYS A 14 -20.17 -2.28 27.08
N ILE A 15 -19.04 -2.59 26.43
CA ILE A 15 -17.98 -3.46 26.95
C ILE A 15 -16.69 -2.64 26.98
N ILE A 16 -16.04 -2.57 28.12
CA ILE A 16 -14.72 -1.92 28.26
C ILE A 16 -13.77 -2.95 28.88
N ILE A 17 -12.65 -3.18 28.20
CA ILE A 17 -11.58 -4.08 28.63
C ILE A 17 -10.33 -3.23 28.90
N ASN A 18 -9.96 -3.10 30.18
CA ASN A 18 -8.76 -2.34 30.58
C ASN A 18 -7.53 -3.24 30.80
N GLY A 19 -7.70 -4.55 30.78
CA GLY A 19 -6.62 -5.52 30.97
C GLY A 19 -7.16 -6.92 31.25
N GLY A 20 -6.27 -7.84 31.59
CA GLY A 20 -6.61 -9.22 31.87
C GLY A 20 -6.49 -10.15 30.67
N ASN A 21 -7.00 -11.37 30.81
CA ASN A 21 -6.89 -12.40 29.78
C ASN A 21 -8.29 -12.94 29.44
N VAL A 22 -8.69 -12.79 28.18
CA VAL A 22 -9.94 -13.30 27.62
C VAL A 22 -9.61 -14.44 26.68
N THR A 23 -9.82 -15.67 27.13
CA THR A 23 -9.42 -16.89 26.40
C THR A 23 -10.41 -17.33 25.32
N ASN A 24 -11.53 -16.63 25.17
CA ASN A 24 -12.53 -16.90 24.15
C ASN A 24 -12.94 -15.58 23.44
N ALA A 25 -14.07 -15.54 22.79
CA ALA A 25 -14.53 -14.39 22.05
C ALA A 25 -15.21 -13.34 22.92
N ILE A 26 -14.97 -12.05 22.60
CA ILE A 26 -15.81 -10.94 23.01
C ILE A 26 -16.81 -10.70 21.89
N VAL A 27 -18.08 -10.57 22.23
CA VAL A 27 -19.18 -10.26 21.29
C VAL A 27 -19.90 -9.01 21.75
N GLY A 28 -19.78 -7.95 20.98
CA GLY A 28 -20.42 -6.68 21.29
C GLY A 28 -21.93 -6.72 21.14
N GLY A 29 -22.42 -7.42 20.10
CA GLY A 29 -23.84 -7.68 19.89
C GLY A 29 -24.34 -8.89 20.68
N GLY A 30 -25.48 -9.40 20.26
CA GLY A 30 -26.09 -10.58 20.88
C GLY A 30 -25.69 -11.88 20.21
N TYR A 31 -26.15 -12.96 20.85
CA TYR A 31 -26.00 -14.32 20.35
C TYR A 31 -27.37 -14.82 19.86
N PHE A 32 -27.43 -15.43 18.68
CA PHE A 32 -28.67 -15.92 18.05
C PHE A 32 -29.77 -14.84 17.97
N TYR A 33 -31.01 -15.15 18.14
CA TYR A 33 -32.20 -14.33 17.98
C TYR A 33 -32.23 -13.03 18.82
N SER A 34 -31.16 -12.25 18.81
CA SER A 34 -31.05 -11.01 19.54
C SER A 34 -30.86 -9.81 18.61
N THR A 35 -31.56 -8.73 18.90
CA THR A 35 -31.37 -7.44 18.23
C THR A 35 -30.74 -6.48 19.22
N VAL A 36 -29.63 -5.91 18.84
CA VAL A 36 -28.94 -4.83 19.57
C VAL A 36 -28.97 -3.61 18.68
N ASP A 37 -29.44 -2.49 19.21
CA ASP A 37 -29.47 -1.27 18.42
C ASP A 37 -28.04 -0.68 18.30
N THR A 38 -27.37 -0.48 19.42
CA THR A 38 -25.98 0.00 19.41
C THR A 38 -25.08 -0.88 20.28
N SER A 39 -24.02 -1.40 19.68
CA SER A 39 -22.96 -2.13 20.37
C SER A 39 -21.71 -1.26 20.45
N ASN A 40 -21.15 -1.09 21.66
CA ASN A 40 -19.91 -0.33 21.88
C ASN A 40 -18.91 -1.23 22.59
N VAL A 41 -17.76 -1.46 21.98
CA VAL A 41 -16.65 -2.22 22.56
C VAL A 41 -15.40 -1.36 22.54
N GLU A 42 -14.76 -1.24 23.70
CA GLU A 42 -13.52 -0.51 23.89
C GLU A 42 -12.48 -1.39 24.56
N ILE A 43 -11.33 -1.54 23.92
CA ILE A 43 -10.21 -2.34 24.40
C ILE A 43 -9.05 -1.41 24.69
N ASN A 44 -8.71 -1.25 25.97
CA ASN A 44 -7.63 -0.40 26.46
C ASN A 44 -6.38 -1.20 26.87
N GLY A 45 -6.45 -2.53 26.83
CA GLY A 45 -5.36 -3.42 27.16
C GLY A 45 -5.83 -4.85 27.37
N GLY A 46 -4.91 -5.71 27.74
CA GLY A 46 -5.18 -7.12 27.98
C GLY A 46 -4.83 -8.02 26.80
N ASN A 47 -5.07 -9.32 27.00
CA ASN A 47 -4.80 -10.35 26.02
C ASN A 47 -6.13 -11.03 25.63
N ILE A 48 -6.56 -10.85 24.41
CA ILE A 48 -7.88 -11.23 23.93
C ILE A 48 -7.72 -12.21 22.77
N PHE A 49 -8.39 -13.36 22.86
CA PHE A 49 -8.30 -14.36 21.80
C PHE A 49 -8.99 -13.88 20.52
N SER A 50 -10.24 -13.48 20.60
CA SER A 50 -10.96 -12.91 19.45
C SER A 50 -12.03 -11.92 19.88
N MET A 51 -12.42 -11.02 18.94
CA MET A 51 -13.40 -9.98 19.17
C MET A 51 -14.28 -9.72 17.94
N GLN A 52 -15.56 -9.45 18.18
CA GLN A 52 -16.55 -9.12 17.17
C GLN A 52 -17.43 -7.98 17.66
N GLY A 53 -17.49 -6.89 16.87
CA GLY A 53 -18.35 -5.74 17.20
C GLY A 53 -19.82 -6.03 17.01
N GLY A 54 -20.17 -6.78 15.98
CA GLY A 54 -21.54 -7.20 15.69
C GLY A 54 -22.00 -8.41 16.50
N ALA A 55 -23.06 -9.03 16.03
CA ALA A 55 -23.67 -10.21 16.65
C ALA A 55 -23.10 -11.53 16.06
N ILE A 56 -23.27 -12.62 16.77
CA ILE A 56 -22.95 -13.96 16.29
C ILE A 56 -24.21 -14.79 16.09
N ALA A 57 -24.41 -15.26 14.87
CA ALA A 57 -25.40 -16.28 14.55
C ALA A 57 -24.72 -17.57 14.13
N THR A 58 -24.17 -18.30 15.08
CA THR A 58 -23.54 -19.61 14.84
C THR A 58 -24.49 -20.75 15.17
N GLY A 59 -24.54 -21.77 14.35
CA GLY A 59 -25.33 -22.98 14.59
C GLY A 59 -26.21 -23.35 13.40
N LYS A 60 -26.80 -24.52 13.44
CA LYS A 60 -27.78 -24.97 12.44
C LYS A 60 -29.14 -24.37 12.73
N ILE A 61 -29.64 -23.45 11.90
CA ILE A 61 -31.05 -23.10 11.87
C ILE A 61 -31.71 -24.00 10.84
N SER A 62 -32.69 -24.79 11.23
CA SER A 62 -33.51 -25.67 10.36
C SER A 62 -32.70 -26.63 9.45
N GLY A 63 -31.64 -27.26 9.96
CA GLY A 63 -30.95 -28.37 9.26
C GLY A 63 -30.00 -27.97 8.12
N LYS A 64 -29.88 -26.69 7.78
CA LYS A 64 -28.92 -26.19 6.79
C LYS A 64 -27.57 -25.87 7.45
N ASN A 65 -26.49 -26.35 6.83
CA ASN A 65 -25.14 -25.87 7.16
C ASN A 65 -25.03 -24.41 6.78
N TYR A 66 -24.43 -23.59 7.65
CA TYR A 66 -24.17 -22.18 7.38
C TYR A 66 -23.08 -22.04 6.30
N SER A 67 -23.49 -22.06 5.06
CA SER A 67 -22.79 -21.45 3.96
C SER A 67 -23.29 -20.02 3.83
N VAL A 68 -22.48 -19.12 3.29
CA VAL A 68 -22.76 -17.71 3.03
C VAL A 68 -24.26 -17.47 2.79
N GLY A 69 -24.93 -16.80 3.72
CA GLY A 69 -26.33 -16.40 3.57
C GLY A 69 -26.43 -15.34 2.49
N THR A 70 -27.54 -15.33 1.75
CA THR A 70 -27.82 -14.20 0.85
C THR A 70 -28.01 -12.93 1.68
N LYS A 71 -27.88 -11.78 1.01
CA LYS A 71 -28.21 -10.47 1.62
C LYS A 71 -29.58 -10.50 2.28
N ASP A 72 -30.56 -11.09 1.62
CA ASP A 72 -31.94 -11.21 2.11
C ASP A 72 -32.03 -12.09 3.36
N ASP A 73 -31.29 -13.19 3.42
CA ASP A 73 -31.24 -14.05 4.60
C ASP A 73 -30.68 -13.28 5.81
N ALA A 74 -29.63 -12.48 5.60
CA ALA A 74 -29.02 -11.68 6.66
C ALA A 74 -29.92 -10.49 7.08
N ILE A 75 -30.53 -9.79 6.12
CA ILE A 75 -31.46 -8.68 6.39
C ILE A 75 -32.68 -9.18 7.18
N ASN A 76 -33.17 -10.36 6.88
CA ASN A 76 -34.28 -10.98 7.59
C ASN A 76 -33.83 -11.72 8.87
N SER A 77 -32.54 -11.74 9.15
CA SER A 77 -32.01 -12.37 10.36
C SER A 77 -32.50 -11.67 11.62
N LYS A 78 -32.93 -12.46 12.59
CA LYS A 78 -33.24 -11.96 13.93
C LYS A 78 -32.00 -11.74 14.81
N CYS A 79 -30.80 -12.00 14.25
CA CYS A 79 -29.52 -11.75 14.92
C CYS A 79 -28.92 -10.49 14.32
N ARG A 80 -29.14 -9.33 14.96
CA ARG A 80 -28.89 -8.03 14.38
C ARG A 80 -28.18 -7.08 15.32
N VAL A 81 -27.30 -6.26 14.72
CA VAL A 81 -26.77 -5.05 15.34
C VAL A 81 -26.96 -3.90 14.34
N ASN A 82 -27.67 -2.85 14.73
CA ASN A 82 -27.86 -1.72 13.81
C ASN A 82 -26.57 -0.90 13.69
N SER A 83 -25.87 -0.65 14.82
CA SER A 83 -24.58 0.05 14.82
C SER A 83 -23.58 -0.66 15.75
N ALA A 84 -22.47 -1.15 15.21
CA ALA A 84 -21.36 -1.73 15.95
C ALA A 84 -20.19 -0.74 15.98
N ASN A 85 -19.76 -0.31 17.16
CA ASN A 85 -18.65 0.59 17.37
C ASN A 85 -17.56 -0.14 18.15
N THR A 86 -16.39 -0.28 17.56
CA THR A 86 -15.24 -0.98 18.15
C THR A 86 -14.04 -0.05 18.18
N ILE A 87 -13.43 0.10 19.33
CA ILE A 87 -12.21 0.88 19.52
C ILE A 87 -11.16 -0.03 20.18
N VAL A 88 -10.00 -0.13 19.57
CA VAL A 88 -8.81 -0.79 20.14
C VAL A 88 -7.77 0.29 20.39
N ASN A 89 -7.55 0.63 21.66
CA ASN A 89 -6.54 1.59 22.06
C ASN A 89 -5.18 0.92 22.30
N ASP A 90 -5.20 -0.26 22.92
CA ASP A 90 -4.02 -1.05 23.23
C ASP A 90 -4.40 -2.52 23.52
N GLY A 91 -3.43 -3.37 23.81
CA GLY A 91 -3.61 -4.80 24.12
C GLY A 91 -3.24 -5.71 22.96
N THR A 92 -3.40 -7.00 23.19
CA THR A 92 -3.12 -8.04 22.18
C THR A 92 -4.40 -8.73 21.76
N ILE A 93 -4.65 -8.81 20.45
CA ILE A 93 -5.70 -9.65 19.87
C ILE A 93 -5.03 -10.77 19.07
N GLN A 94 -5.29 -12.03 19.48
CA GLN A 94 -4.50 -13.17 19.02
C GLN A 94 -4.95 -13.77 17.70
N SER A 95 -6.25 -13.70 17.38
CA SER A 95 -6.81 -14.46 16.25
C SER A 95 -7.67 -13.65 15.30
N LEU A 96 -8.79 -13.10 15.77
CA LEU A 96 -9.78 -12.44 14.92
C LEU A 96 -10.26 -11.13 15.53
N LEU A 97 -10.35 -10.09 14.70
CA LEU A 97 -11.01 -8.83 15.02
C LEU A 97 -11.99 -8.47 13.91
N PHE A 98 -13.27 -8.56 14.16
CA PHE A 98 -14.32 -8.19 13.22
C PHE A 98 -15.03 -6.93 13.67
N GLY A 99 -15.15 -5.93 12.79
CA GLY A 99 -16.00 -4.77 13.01
C GLY A 99 -17.49 -5.15 13.00
N GLY A 100 -17.89 -6.00 12.06
CA GLY A 100 -19.24 -6.58 11.97
C GLY A 100 -19.43 -7.85 12.77
N GLY A 101 -20.46 -8.61 12.41
CA GLY A 101 -20.84 -9.86 13.06
C GLY A 101 -20.35 -11.11 12.33
N GLN A 102 -20.73 -12.27 12.86
CA GLN A 102 -20.35 -13.56 12.31
C GLN A 102 -21.60 -14.43 12.01
N GLY A 103 -21.48 -15.30 11.01
CA GLY A 103 -22.55 -16.18 10.58
C GLY A 103 -23.68 -15.40 9.87
N TYR A 104 -24.93 -15.87 10.00
CA TYR A 104 -26.09 -15.20 9.38
C TYR A 104 -26.53 -13.92 10.13
N SER A 105 -25.58 -13.17 10.68
CA SER A 105 -25.90 -11.93 11.38
C SER A 105 -25.98 -10.74 10.43
N TYR A 106 -26.80 -9.79 10.81
CA TYR A 106 -26.88 -8.48 10.17
C TYR A 106 -26.17 -7.43 11.00
N THR A 107 -25.33 -6.64 10.36
CA THR A 107 -24.75 -5.44 10.94
C THR A 107 -25.06 -4.26 10.00
N GLY A 108 -25.80 -3.27 10.48
CA GLY A 108 -26.16 -2.09 9.66
C GLY A 108 -24.93 -1.24 9.38
N THR A 109 -24.24 -0.82 10.44
CA THR A 109 -23.00 -0.04 10.36
C THR A 109 -21.93 -0.65 11.27
N ALA A 110 -20.72 -0.84 10.77
CA ALA A 110 -19.56 -1.27 11.54
C ALA A 110 -18.51 -0.16 11.55
N ASN A 111 -18.24 0.41 12.71
CA ASN A 111 -17.19 1.41 12.92
C ASN A 111 -16.05 0.78 13.71
N LEU A 112 -14.88 0.66 13.09
CA LEU A 112 -13.67 0.09 13.70
C LEU A 112 -12.57 1.15 13.76
N THR A 113 -12.11 1.46 14.96
CA THR A 113 -10.97 2.36 15.17
C THR A 113 -9.87 1.60 15.91
N ILE A 114 -8.69 1.57 15.33
CA ILE A 114 -7.49 0.96 15.91
C ILE A 114 -6.48 2.07 16.16
N ASN A 115 -6.25 2.40 17.42
CA ASN A 115 -5.31 3.42 17.85
C ASN A 115 -3.93 2.82 18.19
N GLY A 116 -3.89 1.53 18.52
CA GLY A 116 -2.68 0.82 18.92
C GLY A 116 -2.94 -0.67 19.14
N GLY A 117 -2.02 -1.32 19.82
CA GLY A 117 -2.11 -2.73 20.20
C GLY A 117 -1.39 -3.68 19.21
N ASP A 118 -1.27 -4.93 19.66
CA ASP A 118 -0.61 -6.00 18.90
C ASP A 118 -1.65 -6.98 18.33
N MET A 119 -1.83 -6.91 17.04
CA MET A 119 -2.63 -7.81 16.22
C MET A 119 -1.77 -8.49 15.16
N SER A 120 -0.44 -8.63 15.42
CA SER A 120 0.53 -9.23 14.49
C SER A 120 0.29 -10.69 14.16
N LYS A 121 -0.69 -11.33 14.82
CA LYS A 121 -1.17 -12.68 14.52
C LYS A 121 -2.65 -12.75 14.17
N ALA A 122 -3.33 -11.60 14.13
CA ALA A 122 -4.77 -11.53 13.96
C ALA A 122 -5.19 -11.15 12.54
N TYR A 123 -6.32 -11.71 12.12
CA TYR A 123 -7.07 -11.28 10.97
C TYR A 123 -8.03 -10.16 11.38
N VAL A 124 -7.84 -8.97 10.82
CA VAL A 124 -8.69 -7.81 11.08
C VAL A 124 -9.60 -7.61 9.87
N THR A 125 -10.90 -7.60 10.10
CA THR A 125 -11.90 -7.45 9.03
C THR A 125 -12.84 -6.30 9.34
N ALA A 126 -13.04 -5.41 8.37
CA ALA A 126 -13.95 -4.27 8.51
C ALA A 126 -15.40 -4.72 8.74
N GLY A 127 -15.89 -5.61 7.91
CA GLY A 127 -17.18 -6.28 8.09
C GLY A 127 -17.09 -7.46 9.03
N GLY A 128 -17.91 -8.45 8.78
CA GLY A 128 -17.93 -9.68 9.54
C GLY A 128 -17.49 -10.90 8.71
N SER A 129 -17.57 -12.06 9.31
CA SER A 129 -17.35 -13.34 8.64
C SER A 129 -18.67 -14.06 8.40
N ASN A 130 -18.95 -14.39 7.13
CA ASN A 130 -20.21 -15.07 6.69
C ASN A 130 -21.51 -14.31 7.01
N GLY A 131 -21.41 -13.03 7.41
CA GLY A 131 -22.56 -12.17 7.71
C GLY A 131 -22.75 -11.09 6.65
N TYR A 132 -23.74 -10.26 6.89
CA TYR A 132 -23.98 -9.07 6.09
C TYR A 132 -23.62 -7.81 6.91
N THR A 133 -22.90 -6.89 6.28
CA THR A 133 -22.60 -5.57 6.85
C THR A 133 -22.94 -4.50 5.80
N GLY A 134 -23.77 -3.53 6.14
CA GLY A 134 -24.12 -2.44 5.23
C GLY A 134 -22.93 -1.53 5.01
N ASN A 135 -22.59 -0.71 5.99
CA ASN A 135 -21.50 0.25 5.86
C ASN A 135 -20.38 -0.03 6.88
N CYS A 136 -19.14 -0.04 6.41
CA CYS A 136 -17.97 -0.12 7.26
C CYS A 136 -17.21 1.21 7.25
N THR A 137 -16.79 1.69 8.42
CA THR A 137 -15.83 2.77 8.54
C THR A 137 -14.67 2.31 9.39
N VAL A 138 -13.47 2.26 8.81
CA VAL A 138 -12.26 1.79 9.48
C VAL A 138 -11.24 2.92 9.55
N LYS A 139 -10.71 3.15 10.74
CA LYS A 139 -9.60 4.07 10.98
C LYS A 139 -8.49 3.34 11.70
N ILE A 140 -7.31 3.27 11.08
CA ILE A 140 -6.12 2.67 11.65
C ILE A 140 -5.13 3.79 11.91
N ASN A 141 -4.94 4.11 13.20
CA ASN A 141 -4.08 5.19 13.68
C ASN A 141 -2.78 4.66 14.28
N GLY A 142 -2.63 3.33 14.41
CA GLY A 142 -1.47 2.69 15.01
C GLY A 142 -1.65 1.18 15.13
N GLY A 143 -0.71 0.54 15.83
CA GLY A 143 -0.70 -0.90 16.07
C GLY A 143 -0.03 -1.73 14.99
N SER A 144 0.07 -3.02 15.27
CA SER A 144 0.64 -4.03 14.36
C SER A 144 -0.43 -5.03 13.97
N ILE A 145 -0.67 -5.25 12.70
CA ILE A 145 -1.72 -6.13 12.16
C ILE A 145 -1.08 -7.14 11.21
N TYR A 146 -1.41 -8.42 11.37
CA TYR A 146 -0.96 -9.47 10.45
C TYR A 146 -1.68 -9.34 9.11
N LEU A 147 -3.01 -9.40 9.11
CA LEU A 147 -3.80 -9.30 7.90
C LEU A 147 -5.01 -8.38 8.14
N TYR A 148 -5.14 -7.39 7.27
CA TYR A 148 -6.34 -6.58 7.16
C TYR A 148 -7.10 -6.92 5.88
N GLN A 149 -8.43 -6.99 5.97
CA GLN A 149 -9.33 -7.13 4.82
C GLN A 149 -10.66 -6.42 5.06
N SER A 150 -11.30 -5.94 4.01
CA SER A 150 -12.60 -5.25 4.17
C SER A 150 -13.76 -6.24 4.34
N VAL A 151 -13.65 -7.43 3.78
CA VAL A 151 -14.66 -8.48 3.87
C VAL A 151 -14.01 -9.86 4.03
N ASN A 152 -14.63 -10.74 4.82
CA ASN A 152 -14.26 -12.16 4.92
C ASN A 152 -15.50 -13.03 4.78
N ARG A 153 -15.60 -13.79 3.70
CA ARG A 153 -16.66 -14.78 3.43
C ARG A 153 -18.10 -14.30 3.67
N GLY A 154 -18.38 -13.03 3.55
CA GLY A 154 -19.68 -12.42 3.78
C GLY A 154 -20.00 -11.39 2.72
N THR A 155 -20.94 -10.51 3.03
CA THR A 155 -21.28 -9.38 2.18
C THR A 155 -21.07 -8.07 2.92
N VAL A 156 -20.36 -7.14 2.29
CA VAL A 156 -20.22 -5.74 2.71
C VAL A 156 -20.73 -4.87 1.57
N GLU A 157 -21.63 -3.91 1.84
CA GLU A 157 -22.04 -2.98 0.78
C GLU A 157 -20.96 -1.94 0.52
N ASN A 158 -20.56 -1.22 1.56
CA ASN A 158 -19.58 -0.15 1.43
C ASN A 158 -18.55 -0.21 2.55
N ALA A 159 -17.28 0.00 2.21
CA ALA A 159 -16.23 0.21 3.20
C ALA A 159 -15.45 1.51 2.91
N ASN A 160 -15.26 2.31 3.94
CA ASN A 160 -14.37 3.47 3.94
C ASN A 160 -13.23 3.20 4.91
N VAL A 161 -12.03 3.06 4.38
CA VAL A 161 -10.84 2.66 5.14
C VAL A 161 -9.82 3.78 5.11
N LYS A 162 -9.32 4.15 6.27
CA LYS A 162 -8.25 5.14 6.39
C LYS A 162 -7.11 4.58 7.24
N LEU A 163 -5.93 4.48 6.63
CA LEU A 163 -4.69 4.16 7.32
C LEU A 163 -3.90 5.44 7.55
N ASN A 164 -3.83 5.90 8.80
CA ASN A 164 -3.06 7.07 9.19
C ASN A 164 -1.65 6.71 9.67
N SER A 165 -1.50 5.55 10.32
CA SER A 165 -0.24 5.04 10.88
C SER A 165 -0.38 3.58 11.26
N GLY A 166 0.70 2.93 11.69
CA GLY A 166 0.73 1.52 12.09
C GLY A 166 1.47 0.64 11.08
N SER A 167 1.47 -0.66 11.36
CA SER A 167 2.13 -1.65 10.51
C SER A 167 1.17 -2.79 10.17
N ILE A 168 1.00 -3.08 8.89
CA ILE A 168 0.13 -4.15 8.39
C ILE A 168 0.96 -5.06 7.48
N GLU A 169 1.07 -6.34 7.81
CA GLU A 169 1.86 -7.26 7.01
C GLU A 169 1.18 -7.56 5.66
N LYS A 170 -0.13 -7.86 5.68
CA LYS A 170 -0.94 -8.11 4.48
C LYS A 170 -2.17 -7.21 4.47
N PHE A 171 -2.30 -6.35 3.49
CA PHE A 171 -3.47 -5.48 3.33
C PHE A 171 -4.25 -5.88 2.08
N TYR A 172 -5.48 -6.33 2.25
CA TYR A 172 -6.43 -6.58 1.18
C TYR A 172 -7.49 -5.48 1.18
N VAL A 173 -7.60 -4.75 0.07
CA VAL A 173 -8.61 -3.69 -0.11
C VAL A 173 -10.01 -4.30 -0.07
N GLY A 174 -10.23 -5.38 -0.80
CA GLY A 174 -11.44 -6.21 -0.74
C GLY A 174 -11.31 -7.35 0.27
N GLY A 175 -11.64 -8.56 -0.15
CA GLY A 175 -11.46 -9.79 0.61
C GLY A 175 -10.25 -10.59 0.16
N GLU A 176 -9.72 -11.42 1.03
CA GLU A 176 -8.66 -12.37 0.71
C GLU A 176 -9.16 -13.43 -0.29
N THR A 177 -8.31 -13.80 -1.25
CA THR A 177 -8.67 -14.71 -2.36
C THR A 177 -8.10 -16.12 -2.21
N GLU A 178 -7.34 -16.41 -1.15
CA GLU A 178 -6.60 -17.68 -1.02
C GLU A 178 -7.49 -18.94 -0.89
N ASP A 179 -8.74 -18.80 -0.44
CA ASP A 179 -9.70 -19.92 -0.38
C ASP A 179 -10.79 -19.74 -1.45
N SER A 180 -10.58 -20.37 -2.60
CA SER A 180 -11.45 -20.26 -3.79
C SER A 180 -12.87 -20.78 -3.62
N THR A 181 -13.21 -21.38 -2.49
CA THR A 181 -14.52 -22.02 -2.30
C THR A 181 -15.59 -21.07 -1.74
N VAL A 182 -15.19 -20.02 -1.03
CA VAL A 182 -16.12 -19.05 -0.44
C VAL A 182 -15.45 -17.67 -0.40
N THR A 183 -15.68 -16.85 -1.41
CA THR A 183 -15.18 -15.47 -1.46
C THR A 183 -16.17 -14.52 -0.78
N GLY A 184 -15.65 -13.56 -0.02
CA GLY A 184 -16.43 -12.42 0.44
C GLY A 184 -16.83 -11.52 -0.73
N VAL A 185 -17.99 -10.91 -0.67
CA VAL A 185 -18.48 -9.93 -1.67
C VAL A 185 -18.48 -8.55 -1.05
N ILE A 186 -17.86 -7.60 -1.72
CA ILE A 186 -17.93 -6.18 -1.34
C ILE A 186 -18.29 -5.34 -2.56
N ASP A 187 -19.31 -4.50 -2.42
CA ASP A 187 -19.80 -3.72 -3.55
C ASP A 187 -18.90 -2.51 -3.82
N ALA A 188 -18.54 -1.74 -2.80
CA ALA A 188 -17.65 -0.60 -2.97
C ALA A 188 -16.66 -0.43 -1.81
N VAL A 189 -15.41 -0.12 -2.14
CA VAL A 189 -14.35 0.22 -1.17
C VAL A 189 -13.68 1.53 -1.53
N ASN A 190 -13.60 2.43 -0.56
CA ASN A 190 -12.76 3.62 -0.63
C ASN A 190 -11.64 3.48 0.41
N THR A 191 -10.40 3.40 -0.05
CA THR A 191 -9.22 3.29 0.82
C THR A 191 -8.36 4.54 0.69
N ASN A 192 -8.08 5.18 1.82
CA ASN A 192 -7.16 6.32 1.90
C ASN A 192 -5.94 5.92 2.73
N LEU A 193 -4.78 5.88 2.09
CA LEU A 193 -3.49 5.53 2.69
C LEU A 193 -2.72 6.83 2.94
N VAL A 194 -2.71 7.32 4.16
CA VAL A 194 -2.09 8.58 4.58
C VAL A 194 -0.70 8.36 5.16
N GLY A 195 -0.49 7.26 5.87
CA GLY A 195 0.78 6.91 6.49
C GLY A 195 0.79 5.48 7.01
N GLY A 196 1.92 5.03 7.53
CA GLY A 196 2.11 3.67 8.04
C GLY A 196 2.93 2.78 7.11
N ASN A 197 3.08 1.52 7.50
CA ASN A 197 3.85 0.53 6.75
C ASN A 197 2.94 -0.62 6.33
N ILE A 198 2.96 -0.97 5.06
CA ILE A 198 2.27 -2.16 4.54
C ILE A 198 3.31 -3.11 3.97
N GLY A 199 3.32 -4.36 4.44
CA GLY A 199 4.19 -5.41 3.90
C GLY A 199 3.78 -5.80 2.48
N SER A 200 2.51 -6.15 2.28
CA SER A 200 1.96 -6.40 0.95
C SER A 200 0.58 -5.76 0.80
N LEU A 201 0.36 -5.04 -0.30
CA LEU A 201 -0.91 -4.44 -0.67
C LEU A 201 -1.55 -5.26 -1.78
N ASN A 202 -2.76 -5.75 -1.55
CA ASN A 202 -3.50 -6.59 -2.49
C ASN A 202 -4.88 -5.97 -2.78
N ALA A 203 -5.32 -6.01 -4.03
CA ALA A 203 -6.66 -5.53 -4.38
C ALA A 203 -7.76 -6.39 -3.72
N GLY A 204 -7.57 -7.71 -3.69
CA GLY A 204 -8.58 -8.64 -3.19
C GLY A 204 -9.83 -8.66 -4.08
N THR A 205 -10.94 -9.14 -3.54
CA THR A 205 -12.24 -9.19 -4.23
C THR A 205 -13.05 -7.93 -3.91
N SER A 206 -13.39 -7.14 -4.92
CA SER A 206 -14.35 -6.03 -4.79
C SER A 206 -14.98 -5.74 -6.15
N ASN A 207 -16.25 -5.29 -6.17
CA ASN A 207 -16.90 -4.87 -7.39
C ASN A 207 -16.44 -3.48 -7.85
N SER A 208 -16.10 -2.61 -6.88
CA SER A 208 -15.55 -1.29 -7.14
C SER A 208 -14.59 -0.92 -6.01
N SER A 209 -13.37 -0.50 -6.33
CA SER A 209 -12.42 -0.01 -5.34
C SER A 209 -11.67 1.22 -5.81
N VAL A 210 -11.55 2.20 -4.92
CA VAL A 210 -10.75 3.40 -5.11
C VAL A 210 -9.70 3.43 -4.02
N ILE A 211 -8.42 3.50 -4.42
CA ILE A 211 -7.32 3.67 -3.49
C ILE A 211 -6.72 5.05 -3.75
N SER A 212 -6.71 5.90 -2.74
CA SER A 212 -5.96 7.15 -2.74
C SER A 212 -4.76 7.03 -1.81
N ILE A 213 -3.58 7.38 -2.32
CA ILE A 213 -2.35 7.45 -1.55
C ILE A 213 -2.06 8.93 -1.32
N ASP A 214 -2.09 9.31 -0.06
CA ASP A 214 -1.89 10.68 0.37
C ASP A 214 -0.55 10.75 1.08
N ASN A 215 0.52 11.11 0.32
CA ASN A 215 1.78 11.60 0.83
C ASN A 215 2.99 10.70 1.08
N ASP A 216 4.12 11.43 1.22
CA ASP A 216 5.51 11.05 1.46
C ASP A 216 5.76 10.24 2.76
N ASN A 217 4.75 10.04 3.61
CA ASN A 217 4.84 9.31 4.87
C ASN A 217 4.33 7.86 4.79
N PHE A 218 3.89 7.44 3.61
CA PHE A 218 3.40 6.08 3.41
C PHE A 218 4.50 5.21 2.81
N LYS A 219 4.73 4.06 3.42
CA LYS A 219 5.72 3.08 2.94
C LYS A 219 5.06 1.73 2.72
N VAL A 220 5.10 1.24 1.48
CA VAL A 220 4.82 -0.14 1.13
C VAL A 220 6.14 -0.85 0.88
N ILE A 221 6.42 -1.93 1.61
CA ILE A 221 7.70 -2.65 1.51
C ILE A 221 7.67 -3.63 0.34
N SER A 222 6.51 -4.15 0.00
CA SER A 222 6.33 -5.06 -1.12
C SER A 222 4.89 -4.98 -1.63
N THR A 223 4.71 -4.79 -2.92
CA THR A 223 3.47 -5.10 -3.60
C THR A 223 3.62 -6.47 -4.23
N ASN A 224 3.41 -7.54 -3.46
CA ASN A 224 3.17 -8.82 -4.08
C ASN A 224 1.82 -8.73 -4.80
N GLU A 225 1.90 -8.61 -6.10
CA GLU A 225 0.78 -8.71 -7.03
C GLU A 225 -0.44 -7.87 -6.64
N VAL A 226 -0.37 -6.54 -6.83
CA VAL A 226 -1.58 -5.88 -7.26
C VAL A 226 -1.84 -6.38 -8.68
N LYS A 227 -2.10 -7.67 -8.83
CA LYS A 227 -2.79 -8.18 -9.99
C LYS A 227 -4.20 -7.62 -9.89
N ILE A 228 -4.40 -6.50 -10.55
CA ILE A 228 -5.69 -6.12 -11.08
C ILE A 228 -6.02 -7.19 -12.13
N THR A 229 -6.24 -8.41 -11.70
CA THR A 229 -6.56 -9.55 -12.55
C THR A 229 -7.95 -10.02 -12.22
N ASN A 230 -8.91 -9.13 -12.29
CA ASN A 230 -10.25 -9.57 -12.57
C ASN A 230 -10.93 -8.45 -13.34
N ASP A 231 -11.51 -8.80 -14.47
CA ASP A 231 -12.38 -7.96 -15.28
C ASP A 231 -13.60 -7.38 -14.51
N THR A 232 -13.66 -7.57 -13.21
CA THR A 232 -14.70 -7.08 -12.30
C THR A 232 -14.26 -5.87 -11.45
N ILE A 233 -13.00 -5.41 -11.55
CA ILE A 233 -12.54 -4.17 -10.89
C ILE A 233 -12.41 -3.10 -11.99
N GLU A 234 -13.51 -2.70 -12.59
CA GLU A 234 -13.52 -1.68 -13.65
C GLU A 234 -13.08 -0.28 -13.15
N ASP A 235 -13.10 -0.03 -11.84
CA ASP A 235 -12.86 1.29 -11.25
C ASP A 235 -11.75 1.35 -10.18
N SER A 236 -10.93 0.31 -10.00
CA SER A 236 -9.81 0.43 -9.06
C SER A 236 -8.70 1.27 -9.66
N LYS A 237 -8.56 2.52 -9.21
CA LYS A 237 -7.46 3.40 -9.59
C LYS A 237 -6.45 3.44 -8.44
N ILE A 238 -5.39 2.63 -8.56
CA ILE A 238 -4.20 2.85 -7.74
C ILE A 238 -3.48 4.06 -8.31
N LYS A 239 -3.43 5.14 -7.56
CA LYS A 239 -2.59 6.28 -7.92
C LYS A 239 -1.17 5.93 -7.53
N ILE A 240 -0.33 5.66 -8.53
CA ILE A 240 1.09 5.43 -8.35
C ILE A 240 1.78 6.78 -8.38
N ASP A 241 2.57 7.07 -7.34
CA ASP A 241 3.55 8.13 -7.36
C ASP A 241 4.94 7.54 -7.57
N TYR A 242 5.87 8.39 -8.02
CA TYR A 242 7.24 7.98 -8.33
C TYR A 242 8.21 8.82 -7.52
N ASP A 243 9.26 8.17 -7.03
CA ASP A 243 10.48 8.84 -6.60
C ASP A 243 11.66 8.31 -7.40
N PHE A 244 12.67 9.15 -7.66
CA PHE A 244 13.82 8.70 -8.41
C PHE A 244 15.07 9.46 -8.04
N ASP A 245 16.21 8.78 -8.18
CA ASP A 245 17.52 9.38 -8.07
C ASP A 245 18.27 9.21 -9.39
N ILE A 246 19.19 10.14 -9.64
CA ILE A 246 20.10 10.12 -10.78
C ILE A 246 21.49 9.95 -10.22
N SER A 247 22.20 8.89 -10.65
CA SER A 247 23.53 8.56 -10.09
C SER A 247 24.55 9.65 -10.34
N ASP A 248 24.47 10.33 -11.49
CA ASP A 248 25.37 11.44 -11.89
C ASP A 248 24.54 12.68 -12.25
N ASP A 249 24.47 13.65 -11.36
CA ASP A 249 23.81 14.96 -11.60
C ASP A 249 24.69 15.97 -12.37
N ASN A 250 25.97 15.63 -12.56
CA ASN A 250 26.95 16.41 -13.32
C ASN A 250 27.70 15.52 -14.33
N LEU A 251 27.27 15.58 -15.58
CA LEU A 251 27.79 14.76 -16.65
C LEU A 251 28.84 15.53 -17.47
N VAL A 252 30.04 14.96 -17.58
CA VAL A 252 31.07 15.45 -18.48
C VAL A 252 31.17 14.55 -19.69
N LEU A 253 31.01 15.10 -20.89
CA LEU A 253 31.11 14.39 -22.17
C LEU A 253 32.14 15.07 -23.06
N PHE A 254 32.66 14.31 -24.01
CA PHE A 254 33.38 14.86 -25.16
C PHE A 254 32.44 14.90 -26.38
N ILE A 255 32.77 15.77 -27.35
CA ILE A 255 32.04 15.83 -28.61
C ILE A 255 32.01 14.45 -29.26
N ASN A 256 30.81 14.04 -29.76
CA ASN A 256 30.52 12.73 -30.34
C ASN A 256 30.66 11.52 -29.39
N LYS A 257 30.70 11.78 -28.08
CA LYS A 257 30.62 10.70 -27.08
C LYS A 257 29.26 10.71 -26.40
N SER A 258 28.83 9.50 -26.05
CA SER A 258 27.51 9.29 -25.42
C SER A 258 27.66 8.59 -24.08
N LYS A 259 26.76 8.88 -23.15
CA LYS A 259 26.61 8.18 -21.88
C LYS A 259 25.12 8.08 -21.56
N LYS A 260 24.69 6.92 -21.12
CA LYS A 260 23.33 6.69 -20.62
C LYS A 260 23.23 7.24 -19.18
N LEU A 261 22.15 7.95 -18.90
CA LEU A 261 21.80 8.35 -17.53
C LEU A 261 21.34 7.12 -16.76
N ASP A 262 21.87 6.96 -15.58
CA ASP A 262 21.48 5.88 -14.66
C ASP A 262 20.45 6.39 -13.67
N LEU A 263 19.21 5.95 -13.82
CA LEU A 263 18.06 6.34 -13.02
C LEU A 263 17.70 5.20 -12.07
N ASN A 264 17.62 5.49 -10.78
CA ASN A 264 17.04 4.60 -9.79
C ASN A 264 15.62 5.08 -9.48
N ILE A 265 14.63 4.46 -10.14
CA ILE A 265 13.22 4.82 -10.01
C ILE A 265 12.59 3.90 -8.96
N LYS A 266 11.88 4.52 -8.00
CA LYS A 266 11.10 3.86 -6.99
C LYS A 266 9.64 4.22 -7.18
N THR A 267 8.76 3.25 -7.08
CA THR A 267 7.32 3.48 -7.05
C THR A 267 6.84 3.64 -5.61
N ILE A 268 5.78 4.40 -5.43
CA ILE A 268 5.03 4.48 -4.20
C ILE A 268 3.59 4.06 -4.54
N PRO A 269 3.16 2.84 -4.17
CA PRO A 269 3.86 1.83 -3.34
C PRO A 269 5.12 1.23 -3.98
N GLU A 270 6.13 0.86 -3.16
CA GLU A 270 7.37 0.25 -3.64
C GLU A 270 7.10 -1.09 -4.33
N ASN A 271 7.92 -1.43 -5.35
CA ASN A 271 7.84 -2.68 -6.13
C ASN A 271 6.57 -2.87 -6.95
N TYR A 272 5.88 -1.81 -7.31
CA TYR A 272 4.84 -1.90 -8.31
C TYR A 272 5.48 -2.19 -9.67
N GLU A 273 5.25 -3.39 -10.18
CA GLU A 273 5.69 -3.79 -11.53
C GLU A 273 4.70 -3.23 -12.57
N GLY A 274 4.81 -1.93 -12.84
CA GLY A 274 4.09 -1.24 -13.91
C GLY A 274 4.97 -1.01 -15.12
N VAL A 275 4.35 -0.76 -16.27
CA VAL A 275 5.05 -0.35 -17.48
C VAL A 275 5.54 1.09 -17.28
N PHE A 276 6.86 1.28 -17.18
CA PHE A 276 7.50 2.59 -16.98
C PHE A 276 7.75 3.36 -18.28
N ASP A 277 7.51 2.75 -19.44
CA ASP A 277 7.92 3.29 -20.74
C ASP A 277 7.32 4.67 -21.06
N ASP A 278 6.11 4.95 -20.58
CA ASP A 278 5.43 6.23 -20.80
C ASP A 278 5.61 7.23 -19.64
N VAL A 279 6.35 6.87 -18.60
CA VAL A 279 6.45 7.66 -17.36
C VAL A 279 7.70 8.51 -17.31
N VAL A 280 8.76 8.07 -18.01
CA VAL A 280 10.06 8.74 -18.03
C VAL A 280 10.17 9.58 -19.30
N SER A 281 10.52 10.85 -19.14
CA SER A 281 10.81 11.72 -20.28
C SER A 281 12.05 12.57 -20.04
N TYR A 282 12.76 12.88 -21.12
CA TYR A 282 13.98 13.65 -21.10
C TYR A 282 13.84 14.87 -22.01
N ASN A 283 14.33 16.00 -21.55
CA ASN A 283 14.38 17.24 -22.31
C ASN A 283 15.75 17.91 -22.18
N CYS A 284 16.41 18.20 -23.29
CA CYS A 284 17.66 18.95 -23.27
C CYS A 284 17.40 20.41 -23.58
N LEU A 285 17.76 21.32 -22.68
CA LEU A 285 17.50 22.75 -22.83
C LEU A 285 18.27 23.39 -24.00
N ASN A 286 19.41 22.81 -24.41
CA ASN A 286 20.15 23.25 -25.59
C ASN A 286 20.66 22.09 -26.42
N SER A 287 19.86 21.69 -27.41
CA SER A 287 20.15 20.56 -28.31
C SER A 287 21.35 20.78 -29.25
N ASN A 288 21.88 22.00 -29.34
CA ASN A 288 23.11 22.28 -30.08
C ASN A 288 24.37 21.91 -29.29
N ILE A 289 24.27 21.78 -27.96
CA ILE A 289 25.40 21.40 -27.10
C ILE A 289 25.35 19.91 -26.79
N ALA A 290 24.18 19.37 -26.42
CA ALA A 290 23.98 17.95 -26.21
C ALA A 290 22.58 17.54 -26.64
N ARG A 291 22.38 16.25 -26.93
CA ARG A 291 21.06 15.65 -27.19
C ARG A 291 20.84 14.47 -26.26
N VAL A 292 19.60 14.22 -25.93
CA VAL A 292 19.18 13.05 -25.19
C VAL A 292 18.09 12.33 -25.99
N ASN A 293 18.12 11.01 -26.04
CA ASN A 293 17.07 10.20 -26.66
C ASN A 293 16.09 9.66 -25.58
N ASP A 294 15.05 8.97 -26.02
CA ASP A 294 14.02 8.41 -25.13
C ASP A 294 14.56 7.32 -24.19
N ASP A 295 15.70 6.68 -24.51
CA ASP A 295 16.39 5.72 -23.65
C ASP A 295 17.28 6.39 -22.58
N GLY A 296 17.31 7.72 -22.53
CA GLY A 296 18.16 8.48 -21.61
C GLY A 296 19.64 8.53 -22.01
N VAL A 297 19.97 8.25 -23.28
CA VAL A 297 21.34 8.33 -23.78
C VAL A 297 21.66 9.76 -24.19
N VAL A 298 22.59 10.38 -23.47
CA VAL A 298 23.06 11.74 -23.72
C VAL A 298 24.26 11.73 -24.65
N THR A 299 24.23 12.52 -25.73
CA THR A 299 25.31 12.66 -26.70
C THR A 299 25.80 14.10 -26.75
N GLY A 300 27.11 14.32 -26.62
CA GLY A 300 27.74 15.63 -26.76
C GLY A 300 27.81 16.05 -28.25
N ILE A 301 27.33 17.23 -28.60
CA ILE A 301 27.26 17.76 -29.96
C ILE A 301 28.32 18.84 -30.19
N SER A 302 28.40 19.83 -29.31
CA SER A 302 29.38 20.91 -29.39
C SER A 302 29.85 21.32 -27.98
N LYS A 303 31.02 21.93 -27.90
CA LYS A 303 31.59 22.43 -26.64
C LYS A 303 30.64 23.45 -25.98
N GLY A 304 30.37 23.22 -24.69
CA GLY A 304 29.55 24.13 -23.90
C GLY A 304 28.91 23.43 -22.71
N ASN A 305 28.01 24.16 -22.03
CA ASN A 305 27.22 23.67 -20.92
C ASN A 305 25.75 23.68 -21.28
N THR A 306 25.04 22.67 -20.89
CA THR A 306 23.56 22.59 -20.99
C THR A 306 23.01 21.82 -19.82
N VAL A 307 21.68 21.76 -19.73
CA VAL A 307 20.96 21.02 -18.68
C VAL A 307 20.02 20.05 -19.36
N ILE A 308 19.93 18.85 -18.83
CA ILE A 308 18.90 17.89 -19.18
C ILE A 308 17.90 17.84 -18.03
N GLU A 309 16.64 18.07 -18.34
CA GLU A 309 15.52 17.84 -17.46
C GLU A 309 15.10 16.37 -17.60
N VAL A 310 15.04 15.66 -16.48
CA VAL A 310 14.56 14.29 -16.40
C VAL A 310 13.27 14.31 -15.61
N LYS A 311 12.19 13.87 -16.21
CA LYS A 311 10.87 13.81 -15.58
C LYS A 311 10.44 12.35 -15.41
N VAL A 312 10.01 12.00 -14.21
CA VAL A 312 9.42 10.69 -13.88
C VAL A 312 8.08 10.95 -13.20
N GLY A 313 6.99 10.61 -13.87
CA GLY A 313 5.64 10.95 -13.40
C GLY A 313 5.47 12.47 -13.20
N ASN A 314 5.22 12.89 -11.97
CA ASN A 314 5.05 14.29 -11.58
C ASN A 314 6.34 14.95 -11.07
N LYS A 315 7.42 14.18 -10.88
CA LYS A 315 8.69 14.69 -10.34
C LYS A 315 9.68 15.01 -11.44
N MET A 316 10.50 16.03 -11.22
CA MET A 316 11.52 16.47 -12.16
C MET A 316 12.84 16.69 -11.43
N LYS A 317 13.93 16.20 -12.02
CA LYS A 317 15.32 16.49 -11.61
C LYS A 317 16.11 16.94 -12.82
N THR A 318 17.26 17.59 -12.59
CA THR A 318 18.11 18.14 -13.64
C THR A 318 19.49 17.53 -13.58
N VAL A 319 20.10 17.34 -14.75
CA VAL A 319 21.49 16.91 -14.94
C VAL A 319 22.24 18.02 -15.64
N ASN A 320 23.31 18.50 -15.04
CA ASN A 320 24.21 19.46 -15.67
C ASN A 320 25.13 18.70 -16.64
N VAL A 321 25.19 19.15 -17.90
CA VAL A 321 26.01 18.54 -18.94
C VAL A 321 27.08 19.51 -19.39
N ASN A 322 28.34 19.13 -19.25
CA ASN A 322 29.49 19.86 -19.76
C ASN A 322 30.11 19.07 -20.92
N VAL A 323 30.03 19.60 -22.13
CA VAL A 323 30.63 19.01 -23.31
C VAL A 323 31.98 19.66 -23.56
N LYS A 324 33.04 18.86 -23.59
CA LYS A 324 34.43 19.27 -23.85
C LYS A 324 34.89 18.91 -25.25
N ASP A 325 35.80 19.71 -25.74
CA ASP A 325 36.47 19.43 -26.98
C ASP A 325 37.70 18.56 -26.73
N PHE A 326 37.86 17.52 -27.53
CA PHE A 326 39.00 16.61 -27.43
C PHE A 326 40.30 17.22 -27.96
N GLU A 327 40.20 18.19 -28.89
CA GLU A 327 41.35 18.81 -29.50
C GLU A 327 42.26 19.52 -28.49
N LEU A 328 41.69 20.20 -27.49
CA LEU A 328 42.47 20.89 -26.46
C LEU A 328 43.29 19.92 -25.56
N LEU A 329 42.79 18.71 -25.31
CA LEU A 329 43.51 17.68 -24.55
C LEU A 329 44.67 17.08 -25.38
N ILE A 330 44.46 16.90 -26.69
CA ILE A 330 45.52 16.40 -27.58
C ILE A 330 46.61 17.45 -27.71
N ILE A 331 46.27 18.73 -27.89
CA ILE A 331 47.27 19.84 -27.98
C ILE A 331 48.02 19.96 -26.66
N ALA A 332 47.41 19.88 -25.51
CA ALA A 332 48.05 19.90 -24.19
C ALA A 332 48.96 18.67 -23.97
N GLY A 333 48.51 17.48 -24.41
CA GLY A 333 49.33 16.25 -24.38
C GLY A 333 50.55 16.33 -25.29
N ILE A 334 50.41 16.83 -26.50
CA ILE A 334 51.53 17.04 -27.45
C ILE A 334 52.49 18.10 -26.89
N ALA A 335 51.97 19.22 -26.35
CA ALA A 335 52.80 20.25 -25.73
C ALA A 335 53.62 19.72 -24.53
N MET A 336 53.00 18.88 -23.68
CA MET A 336 53.73 18.20 -22.58
C MET A 336 54.77 17.22 -23.12
N LEU A 337 54.46 16.45 -24.14
CA LEU A 337 55.42 15.52 -24.77
C LEU A 337 56.62 16.27 -25.38
N ILE A 338 56.36 17.37 -26.09
CA ILE A 338 57.39 18.23 -26.64
C ILE A 338 58.26 18.82 -25.51
N LEU A 339 57.66 19.33 -24.45
CA LEU A 339 58.37 19.85 -23.31
C LEU A 339 59.23 18.78 -22.61
N TYR A 340 58.71 17.57 -22.48
CA TYR A 340 59.41 16.43 -21.94
C TYR A 340 60.64 16.03 -22.80
N VAL A 341 60.47 15.99 -24.13
CA VAL A 341 61.58 15.74 -25.08
C VAL A 341 62.63 16.83 -25.04
N VAL A 342 62.24 18.12 -24.96
CA VAL A 342 63.17 19.27 -24.78
C VAL A 342 63.94 19.14 -23.49
N ILE A 343 63.30 18.79 -22.40
CA ILE A 343 63.97 18.60 -21.09
C ILE A 343 64.95 17.44 -21.17
N LEU A 344 64.60 16.30 -21.83
CA LEU A 344 65.52 15.21 -22.04
C LEU A 344 66.75 15.63 -22.89
N PHE A 345 66.53 16.42 -23.96
CA PHE A 345 67.62 16.98 -24.77
C PHE A 345 68.51 17.91 -23.96
N LEU A 346 67.96 18.75 -23.08
CA LEU A 346 68.73 19.62 -22.22
C LEU A 346 69.55 18.86 -21.17
N ILE A 347 68.99 17.76 -20.65
CA ILE A 347 69.68 16.93 -19.64
C ILE A 347 70.73 16.05 -20.29
N PHE A 348 70.45 15.42 -21.43
CA PHE A 348 71.39 14.46 -22.10
C PHE A 348 72.19 15.07 -23.23
N GLY A 349 71.75 16.16 -23.86
CA GLY A 349 72.47 16.86 -24.94
C GLY A 349 73.70 17.65 -24.50
N VAL A 350 73.83 17.90 -23.20
CA VAL A 350 75.02 18.57 -22.62
C VAL A 350 76.23 17.59 -22.49
N TYR A 351 76.03 16.31 -22.79
CA TYR A 351 77.10 15.28 -22.68
C TYR A 351 77.56 14.68 -23.99
N VAL A 352 77.41 15.36 -25.14
CA VAL A 352 78.13 14.93 -26.36
C VAL A 352 79.45 15.71 -26.40
N PRO A 353 80.60 15.12 -26.02
CA PRO A 353 81.88 15.80 -26.23
C PRO A 353 82.08 15.80 -27.78
N ILE A 354 82.32 17.01 -28.32
CA ILE A 354 82.86 17.22 -29.65
C ILE A 354 84.29 16.74 -29.63
N TRP A 355 84.50 15.60 -30.30
CA TRP A 355 85.87 15.20 -30.69
C TRP A 355 86.12 15.60 -32.13
#